data_622ec37181d984f586be2300dce2e2a3
#
_entry.id   622ec37181d984f586be2300dce2e2a3
#
_cell.length_a   1.000
_cell.length_b   1.000
_cell.length_c   1.000
_cell.angle_alpha   90.00
_cell.angle_beta   90.00
_cell.angle_gamma   90.00
#
_symmetry.space_group_name_H-M   'P 1'
#
loop_
_entity.id
_entity.type
_entity.pdbx_description
1 polymer ?
#
loop_
_entity_poly.entity_id
_entity_poly.type
_entity_poly.pdbx_seq_one_letter_code
_entity_poly.pdbx_strand_id
1 'polypeptide(L)'
;ALFIDIVSPGEAARDTHLQSVELLRDTSHVRDYSQAEWTAMLARAGFSVGAVVTARLRMDFADWTARMRTPPVQVEAIRALQAAASDTVARHYAIEADGSFTIDMALFEAA
;
A
#
# COMPACT_ATOMS: atom_id res chain seq x y z
N ALA A 1 -10.74 -1.93 -20.47
CA ALA A 1 -9.46 -2.30 -19.84
C ALA A 1 -9.64 -2.41 -18.32
N LEU A 2 -8.86 -3.27 -17.70
CA LEU A 2 -8.86 -3.47 -16.26
C LEU A 2 -7.48 -3.09 -15.71
N PHE A 3 -7.48 -2.30 -14.63
CA PHE A 3 -6.26 -1.94 -13.89
C PHE A 3 -6.42 -2.41 -12.46
N ILE A 4 -5.45 -3.13 -11.94
CA ILE A 4 -5.45 -3.64 -10.56
C ILE A 4 -4.16 -3.21 -9.89
N ASP A 5 -4.24 -2.61 -8.71
CA ASP A 5 -3.07 -2.25 -7.93
C ASP A 5 -3.41 -2.10 -6.45
N ILE A 6 -2.36 -2.10 -5.64
CA ILE A 6 -2.42 -1.66 -4.26
C ILE A 6 -2.69 -0.16 -4.26
N VAL A 7 -3.63 0.28 -3.43
CA VAL A 7 -3.98 1.70 -3.34
C VAL A 7 -3.75 2.23 -1.93
N SER A 8 -3.29 3.48 -1.87
CA SER A 8 -3.23 4.22 -0.62
C SER A 8 -4.64 4.64 -0.19
N PRO A 9 -4.94 4.64 1.13
CA PRO A 9 -6.21 5.17 1.63
C PRO A 9 -6.37 6.68 1.42
N GLY A 10 -5.31 7.42 1.10
CA GLY A 10 -5.34 8.83 0.76
C GLY A 10 -5.32 9.78 1.96
N GLU A 11 -5.69 9.34 3.16
CA GLU A 11 -5.57 10.13 4.37
C GLU A 11 -4.09 10.25 4.76
N ALA A 12 -3.63 11.45 5.15
CA ALA A 12 -2.21 11.78 5.25
C ALA A 12 -1.38 10.84 6.12
N ALA A 13 -1.81 10.54 7.34
CA ALA A 13 -1.05 9.69 8.24
C ALA A 13 -0.97 8.24 7.75
N ARG A 14 -2.06 7.71 7.24
CA ARG A 14 -2.11 6.36 6.69
C ARG A 14 -1.31 6.24 5.40
N ASP A 15 -1.39 7.25 4.55
CA ASP A 15 -0.62 7.33 3.30
C ASP A 15 0.89 7.37 3.59
N THR A 16 1.32 8.22 4.51
CA THR A 16 2.73 8.33 4.89
C THR A 16 3.28 7.02 5.43
N HIS A 17 2.51 6.31 6.26
CA HIS A 17 2.93 5.00 6.76
C HIS A 17 3.15 4.01 5.61
N LEU A 18 2.17 3.87 4.72
CA LEU A 18 2.26 2.95 3.58
C LEU A 18 3.47 3.26 2.70
N GLN A 19 3.63 4.52 2.29
CA GLN A 19 4.74 4.93 1.44
C GLN A 19 6.08 4.67 2.12
N SER A 20 6.18 4.90 3.42
CA SER A 20 7.42 4.71 4.19
C SER A 20 7.83 3.24 4.27
N VAL A 21 6.91 2.35 4.60
CA VAL A 21 7.23 0.91 4.71
C VAL A 21 7.49 0.29 3.34
N GLU A 22 6.79 0.73 2.31
CA GLU A 22 7.01 0.28 0.93
C GLU A 22 8.39 0.72 0.42
N LEU A 23 8.80 1.95 0.70
CA LEU A 23 10.11 2.47 0.32
C LEU A 23 11.25 1.70 1.04
N LEU A 24 11.07 1.40 2.32
CA LEU A 24 12.05 0.62 3.08
C LEU A 24 12.13 -0.83 2.59
N ARG A 25 11.01 -1.40 2.19
CA ARG A 25 10.98 -2.74 1.61
C ARG A 25 11.73 -2.82 0.28
N ASP A 26 11.54 -1.80 -0.57
CA ASP A 26 12.09 -1.73 -1.91
C ASP A 26 12.38 -0.27 -2.27
N THR A 27 13.67 0.09 -2.32
CA THR A 27 14.10 1.47 -2.58
C THR A 27 13.81 1.95 -3.99
N SER A 28 13.38 1.08 -4.90
CA SER A 28 12.87 1.47 -6.22
C SER A 28 11.40 1.89 -6.20
N HIS A 29 10.73 1.74 -5.05
CA HIS A 29 9.35 2.16 -4.89
C HIS A 29 9.20 3.65 -5.17
N VAL A 30 8.21 3.99 -6.00
CA VAL A 30 7.88 5.39 -6.30
C VAL A 30 6.72 5.84 -5.44
N ARG A 31 5.53 5.26 -5.63
CA ARG A 31 4.35 5.61 -4.86
C ARG A 31 3.23 4.58 -5.05
N ASP A 32 2.52 4.28 -3.98
CA ASP A 32 1.20 3.66 -4.04
C ASP A 32 0.16 4.77 -4.14
N TYR A 33 -0.49 4.88 -5.29
CA TYR A 33 -1.47 5.94 -5.54
C TYR A 33 -2.79 5.65 -4.85
N SER A 34 -3.49 6.70 -4.44
CA SER A 34 -4.86 6.57 -3.95
C SER A 34 -5.83 6.27 -5.09
N GLN A 35 -7.05 5.85 -4.75
CA GLN A 35 -8.11 5.65 -5.74
C GLN A 35 -8.38 6.94 -6.53
N ALA A 36 -8.41 8.10 -5.85
CA ALA A 36 -8.62 9.39 -6.50
C ALA A 36 -7.47 9.74 -7.46
N GLU A 37 -6.23 9.49 -7.07
CA GLU A 37 -5.07 9.71 -7.94
C GLU A 37 -5.12 8.80 -9.17
N TRP A 38 -5.44 7.51 -8.98
CA TRP A 38 -5.62 6.57 -10.09
C TRP A 38 -6.67 7.04 -11.08
N THR A 39 -7.84 7.44 -10.58
CA THR A 39 -8.94 7.95 -11.42
C THR A 39 -8.49 9.16 -12.24
N ALA A 40 -7.79 10.10 -11.60
CA ALA A 40 -7.28 11.29 -12.30
C ALA A 40 -6.23 10.94 -13.36
N MET A 41 -5.32 10.01 -13.06
CA MET A 41 -4.30 9.58 -14.02
C MET A 41 -4.91 8.86 -15.22
N LEU A 42 -5.88 7.98 -14.99
CA LEU A 42 -6.58 7.29 -16.06
C LEU A 42 -7.36 8.27 -16.94
N ALA A 43 -8.01 9.26 -16.35
CA ALA A 43 -8.71 10.31 -17.10
C ALA A 43 -7.73 11.11 -18.00
N ARG A 44 -6.58 11.48 -17.47
CA ARG A 44 -5.55 12.17 -18.25
C ARG A 44 -5.01 11.30 -19.39
N ALA A 45 -5.00 9.99 -19.23
CA ALA A 45 -4.57 9.05 -20.28
C ALA A 45 -5.67 8.74 -21.30
N GLY A 46 -6.85 9.35 -21.17
CA GLY A 46 -7.96 9.20 -22.10
C GLY A 46 -8.98 8.14 -21.75
N PHE A 47 -8.90 7.56 -20.55
CA PHE A 47 -9.87 6.57 -20.08
C PHE A 47 -11.01 7.21 -19.30
N SER A 48 -12.20 6.62 -19.40
CA SER A 48 -13.31 6.90 -18.50
C SER A 48 -13.41 5.77 -17.49
N VAL A 49 -13.28 6.10 -16.22
CA VAL A 49 -13.41 5.11 -15.14
C VAL A 49 -14.89 4.86 -14.86
N GLY A 50 -15.29 3.60 -15.00
CA GLY A 50 -16.64 3.13 -14.65
C GLY A 50 -16.65 2.56 -13.24
N ALA A 51 -16.78 1.24 -13.10
CA ALA A 51 -16.81 0.60 -11.78
C ALA A 51 -15.41 0.53 -11.14
N VAL A 52 -15.37 0.73 -9.82
CA VAL A 52 -14.18 0.49 -9.00
C VAL A 52 -14.55 -0.52 -7.92
N VAL A 53 -13.82 -1.62 -7.87
CA VAL A 53 -14.00 -2.66 -6.85
C VAL A 53 -12.78 -2.64 -5.92
N THR A 54 -13.02 -2.57 -4.63
CA THR A 54 -11.95 -2.57 -3.63
C THR A 54 -11.94 -3.88 -2.85
N ALA A 55 -10.76 -4.26 -2.38
CA ALA A 55 -10.58 -5.44 -1.54
C ALA A 55 -9.47 -5.18 -0.53
N ARG A 56 -9.47 -6.00 0.53
CA ARG A 56 -8.43 -6.00 1.56
C ARG A 56 -7.56 -7.23 1.37
N LEU A 57 -6.23 -7.05 1.38
CA LEU A 57 -5.26 -8.13 1.24
C LEU A 57 -4.36 -8.20 2.46
N ARG A 58 -4.32 -9.36 3.11
CA ARG A 58 -3.34 -9.61 4.16
C ARG A 58 -1.98 -9.93 3.53
N MET A 59 -0.95 -9.26 4.02
CA MET A 59 0.44 -9.49 3.64
C MET A 59 1.15 -10.21 4.79
N ASP A 60 1.63 -11.43 4.52
CA ASP A 60 2.54 -12.11 5.44
C ASP A 60 3.88 -11.38 5.44
N PHE A 61 4.35 -10.95 6.60
CA PHE A 61 5.52 -10.08 6.71
C PHE A 61 6.79 -10.74 6.16
N ALA A 62 7.01 -12.00 6.53
CA ALA A 62 8.20 -12.72 6.08
C ALA A 62 8.23 -12.88 4.55
N ASP A 63 7.11 -13.26 3.95
CA ASP A 63 6.99 -13.39 2.49
C ASP A 63 7.14 -12.04 1.79
N TRP A 64 6.51 -11.01 2.34
CA TRP A 64 6.52 -9.66 1.76
C TRP A 64 7.92 -9.07 1.69
N THR A 65 8.72 -9.21 2.74
CA THR A 65 10.11 -8.75 2.75
C THR A 65 11.04 -9.66 1.94
N ALA A 66 10.82 -10.96 1.96
CA ALA A 66 11.62 -11.93 1.22
C ALA A 66 11.51 -11.76 -0.30
N ARG A 67 10.32 -11.44 -0.81
CA ARG A 67 10.09 -11.24 -2.25
C ARG A 67 10.96 -10.15 -2.85
N MET A 68 11.26 -9.10 -2.08
CA MET A 68 12.12 -7.99 -2.52
C MET A 68 13.53 -8.10 -1.97
N ARG A 69 13.87 -9.20 -1.28
CA ARG A 69 15.19 -9.40 -0.64
C ARG A 69 15.58 -8.22 0.24
N THR A 70 14.62 -7.73 1.02
CA THR A 70 14.81 -6.55 1.87
C THR A 70 15.95 -6.78 2.86
N PRO A 71 16.97 -5.89 2.90
CA PRO A 71 18.09 -6.05 3.83
C PRO A 71 17.62 -6.04 5.30
N PRO A 72 18.31 -6.77 6.19
CA PRO A 72 17.90 -6.88 7.60
C PRO A 72 17.72 -5.52 8.30
N VAL A 73 18.58 -4.55 8.04
CA VAL A 73 18.46 -3.21 8.66
C VAL A 73 17.16 -2.51 8.24
N GLN A 74 16.72 -2.69 7.01
CA GLN A 74 15.46 -2.12 6.52
C GLN A 74 14.25 -2.88 7.07
N VAL A 75 14.34 -4.20 7.21
CA VAL A 75 13.32 -5.00 7.89
C VAL A 75 13.12 -4.50 9.33
N GLU A 76 14.20 -4.27 10.06
CA GLU A 76 14.13 -3.72 11.43
C GLU A 76 13.52 -2.32 11.45
N ALA A 77 13.86 -1.48 10.48
CA ALA A 77 13.29 -0.13 10.36
C ALA A 77 11.78 -0.18 10.10
N ILE A 78 11.31 -1.09 9.24
CA ILE A 78 9.88 -1.30 9.02
C ILE A 78 9.19 -1.70 10.32
N ARG A 79 9.77 -2.65 11.06
CA ARG A 79 9.21 -3.09 12.35
C ARG A 79 9.17 -1.95 13.36
N ALA A 80 10.18 -1.09 13.37
CA ALA A 80 10.21 0.08 14.24
C ALA A 80 9.10 1.08 13.90
N LEU A 81 8.86 1.34 12.62
CA LEU A 81 7.74 2.17 12.18
C LEU A 81 6.39 1.57 12.56
N GLN A 82 6.22 0.27 12.42
CA GLN A 82 5.00 -0.42 12.83
C GLN A 82 4.76 -0.30 14.34
N ALA A 83 5.80 -0.46 15.14
CA ALA A 83 5.69 -0.33 16.59
C ALA A 83 5.37 1.09 17.05
N ALA A 84 5.82 2.11 16.30
CA ALA A 84 5.57 3.51 16.58
C ALA A 84 4.28 4.04 15.96
N ALA A 85 3.56 3.24 15.18
CA ALA A 85 2.35 3.67 14.49
C ALA A 85 1.27 4.13 15.48
N SER A 86 0.53 5.17 15.09
CA SER A 86 -0.65 5.61 15.85
C SER A 86 -1.73 4.51 15.85
N ASP A 87 -2.65 4.58 16.79
CA ASP A 87 -3.77 3.64 16.85
C ASP A 87 -4.59 3.63 15.56
N THR A 88 -4.79 4.79 14.97
CA THR A 88 -5.53 4.92 13.70
C THR A 88 -4.82 4.18 12.56
N VAL A 89 -3.51 4.35 12.44
CA VAL A 89 -2.69 3.67 11.42
C VAL A 89 -2.63 2.17 11.70
N ALA A 90 -2.33 1.78 12.93
CA ALA A 90 -2.22 0.38 13.31
C ALA A 90 -3.52 -0.41 13.06
N ARG A 91 -4.66 0.21 13.37
CA ARG A 91 -5.98 -0.41 13.11
C ARG A 91 -6.31 -0.50 11.63
N HIS A 92 -6.02 0.55 10.87
CA HIS A 92 -6.30 0.54 9.43
C HIS A 92 -5.55 -0.60 8.74
N TYR A 93 -4.27 -0.74 9.03
CA TYR A 93 -3.42 -1.78 8.44
C TYR A 93 -3.48 -3.10 9.19
N ALA A 94 -4.27 -3.19 10.26
CA ALA A 94 -4.41 -4.41 11.07
C ALA A 94 -3.05 -5.04 11.38
N ILE A 95 -2.10 -4.24 11.87
CA ILE A 95 -0.72 -4.66 12.11
C ILE A 95 -0.70 -5.76 13.17
N GLU A 96 -0.14 -6.91 12.82
CA GLU A 96 -0.06 -8.10 13.67
C GLU A 96 1.27 -8.16 14.42
N ALA A 97 1.35 -9.04 15.40
CA ALA A 97 2.53 -9.17 16.27
C ALA A 97 3.82 -9.51 15.50
N ASP A 98 3.71 -10.27 14.41
CA ASP A 98 4.86 -10.65 13.57
C ASP A 98 5.20 -9.62 12.48
N GLY A 99 4.44 -8.53 12.40
CA GLY A 99 4.58 -7.51 11.35
C GLY A 99 3.69 -7.71 10.14
N SER A 100 2.96 -8.81 10.05
CA SER A 100 1.96 -9.01 9.01
C SER A 100 0.89 -7.93 9.09
N PHE A 101 0.34 -7.53 7.97
CA PHE A 101 -0.58 -6.40 7.89
C PHE A 101 -1.54 -6.57 6.71
N THR A 102 -2.53 -5.69 6.64
CA THR A 102 -3.57 -5.72 5.60
C THR A 102 -3.57 -4.39 4.86
N ILE A 103 -3.58 -4.46 3.54
CA ILE A 103 -3.59 -3.29 2.66
C ILE A 103 -4.80 -3.29 1.75
N ASP A 104 -5.07 -2.12 1.16
CA ASP A 104 -6.16 -1.97 0.22
C ASP A 104 -5.67 -2.22 -1.20
N MET A 105 -6.49 -2.89 -2.00
CA MET A 105 -6.32 -2.95 -3.43
C MET A 105 -7.58 -2.48 -4.14
N ALA A 106 -7.43 -2.01 -5.37
CA ALA A 106 -8.55 -1.61 -6.20
C ALA A 106 -8.41 -2.17 -7.61
N LEU A 107 -9.57 -2.52 -8.19
CA LEU A 107 -9.70 -2.88 -9.59
C LEU A 107 -10.52 -1.78 -10.26
N PHE A 108 -9.98 -1.20 -11.31
CA PHE A 108 -10.62 -0.13 -12.08
C PHE A 108 -11.05 -0.67 -13.43
N GLU A 109 -12.33 -0.59 -13.74
CA GLU A 109 -12.83 -0.77 -15.09
C GLU A 109 -12.78 0.57 -15.82
N ALA A 110 -12.07 0.61 -16.95
CA ALA A 110 -11.89 1.84 -17.70
C ALA A 110 -12.04 1.59 -19.21
N ALA A 111 -12.67 2.52 -19.87
CA ALA A 111 -12.92 2.45 -21.30
C ALA A 111 -12.38 3.67 -22.05
#